data_4f8f901c3239d63566d660e674f5481e
#
_entry.id   4f8f901c3239d63566d660e674f5481e
#
_cell.length_a   1.000
_cell.length_b   1.000
_cell.length_c   1.000
_cell.angle_alpha   90.00
_cell.angle_beta   90.00
_cell.angle_gamma   90.00
#
_symmetry.space_group_name_H-M   'P 1'
#
loop_
_entity.id
_entity.type
_entity.pdbx_description
1 polymer ?
#
loop_
_entity_poly.entity_id
_entity_poly.type
_entity_poly.pdbx_seq_one_letter_code
_entity_poly.pdbx_strand_id
1 'polypeptide(L)'
;KAAGVDNYNHNLETSRDFYPTICTTHSWDERYQTCLNVKEAGLKLVCGGIFGMGETQEDRISMIEAINSLDPMNVPLNFFHPNEALPIVKNTITREEAFDLITLARKMIPNAHKIMVAGGRELMFGDEQYEIFKRGANAFVIGDYLTTSGKTPKDDVEALESFGYKIAKNFHVMPDEKKELLN
;
A
#
# COMPACT_ATOMS: atom_id res chain seq x y z
N LYS A 1 -9.25 -6.80 -20.18
CA LYS A 1 -10.61 -6.23 -20.12
C LYS A 1 -11.62 -7.17 -20.77
N ALA A 2 -11.37 -7.62 -22.00
CA ALA A 2 -12.28 -8.53 -22.70
C ALA A 2 -12.53 -9.86 -21.95
N ALA A 3 -11.56 -10.35 -21.19
CA ALA A 3 -11.68 -11.55 -20.35
C ALA A 3 -12.40 -11.30 -18.99
N GLY A 4 -12.97 -10.11 -18.76
CA GLY A 4 -13.69 -9.77 -17.53
C GLY A 4 -12.82 -9.26 -16.39
N VAL A 5 -11.54 -8.94 -16.62
CA VAL A 5 -10.67 -8.31 -15.62
C VAL A 5 -11.08 -6.85 -15.42
N ASP A 6 -11.28 -6.41 -14.18
CA ASP A 6 -11.63 -5.04 -13.81
C ASP A 6 -10.46 -4.24 -13.27
N ASN A 7 -9.60 -4.88 -12.48
CA ASN A 7 -8.48 -4.24 -11.80
C ASN A 7 -7.17 -4.93 -12.17
N TYR A 8 -6.09 -4.14 -12.21
CA TYR A 8 -4.75 -4.66 -12.42
C TYR A 8 -3.80 -4.06 -11.38
N ASN A 9 -3.09 -4.92 -10.65
CA ASN A 9 -2.09 -4.48 -9.67
C ASN A 9 -0.70 -4.46 -10.31
N HIS A 10 -0.08 -3.29 -10.31
CA HIS A 10 1.31 -3.12 -10.73
C HIS A 10 1.96 -2.00 -9.92
N ASN A 11 2.80 -2.38 -8.96
CA ASN A 11 3.48 -1.43 -8.08
C ASN A 11 4.68 -0.78 -8.77
N LEU A 12 5.05 0.43 -8.35
CA LEU A 12 6.33 1.07 -8.69
C LEU A 12 7.49 0.53 -7.85
N GLU A 13 7.17 -0.10 -6.73
CA GLU A 13 8.03 -0.67 -5.70
C GLU A 13 8.77 0.37 -4.87
N THR A 14 9.47 1.34 -5.50
CA THR A 14 10.19 2.43 -4.82
C THR A 14 10.29 3.65 -5.74
N SER A 15 11.11 4.67 -5.37
CA SER A 15 11.40 5.82 -6.22
C SER A 15 12.16 5.42 -7.49
N ARG A 16 12.11 6.29 -8.51
CA ARG A 16 12.87 6.10 -9.74
C ARG A 16 14.38 6.04 -9.49
N ASP A 17 14.87 6.89 -8.60
CA ASP A 17 16.30 7.02 -8.33
C ASP A 17 16.83 5.87 -7.48
N PHE A 18 16.05 5.37 -6.53
CA PHE A 18 16.45 4.23 -5.69
C PHE A 18 16.24 2.88 -6.40
N TYR A 19 15.35 2.79 -7.38
CA TYR A 19 14.98 1.54 -8.03
C TYR A 19 16.14 0.70 -8.56
N PRO A 20 17.20 1.27 -9.19
CA PRO A 20 18.34 0.50 -9.67
C PRO A 20 19.12 -0.24 -8.58
N THR A 21 18.98 0.14 -7.32
CA THR A 21 19.63 -0.54 -6.19
C THR A 21 18.95 -1.85 -5.80
N ILE A 22 17.66 -2.01 -6.16
CA ILE A 22 16.86 -3.18 -5.79
C ILE A 22 16.50 -4.08 -6.97
N CYS A 23 16.57 -3.57 -8.20
CA CYS A 23 16.20 -4.32 -9.39
C CYS A 23 17.11 -3.98 -10.58
N THR A 24 17.67 -5.01 -11.21
CA THR A 24 18.57 -4.88 -12.36
C THR A 24 18.01 -5.52 -13.65
N THR A 25 16.85 -6.18 -13.58
CA THR A 25 16.28 -6.94 -14.69
C THR A 25 15.39 -6.11 -15.61
N HIS A 26 14.83 -5.03 -15.10
CA HIS A 26 14.01 -4.07 -15.83
C HIS A 26 14.05 -2.72 -15.11
N SER A 27 13.68 -1.66 -15.81
CA SER A 27 13.75 -0.30 -15.31
C SER A 27 12.46 0.12 -14.57
N TRP A 28 12.57 1.15 -13.74
CA TRP A 28 11.42 1.81 -13.14
C TRP A 28 10.49 2.42 -14.21
N ASP A 29 11.06 2.97 -15.28
CA ASP A 29 10.27 3.57 -16.37
C ASP A 29 9.40 2.55 -17.10
N GLU A 30 9.86 1.31 -17.25
CA GLU A 30 9.03 0.22 -17.80
C GLU A 30 7.85 -0.10 -16.89
N ARG A 31 8.04 -0.05 -15.55
CA ARG A 31 6.95 -0.24 -14.60
C ARG A 31 5.94 0.90 -14.68
N TYR A 32 6.42 2.13 -14.69
CA TYR A 32 5.57 3.32 -14.81
C TYR A 32 4.77 3.29 -16.13
N GLN A 33 5.41 2.95 -17.24
CA GLN A 33 4.74 2.80 -18.54
C GLN A 33 3.69 1.68 -18.50
N THR A 34 3.96 0.58 -17.82
CA THR A 34 2.96 -0.49 -17.62
C THR A 34 1.72 0.04 -16.89
N CYS A 35 1.88 0.87 -15.86
CA CYS A 35 0.75 1.51 -15.18
C CYS A 35 -0.07 2.39 -16.14
N LEU A 36 0.58 3.16 -17.00
CA LEU A 36 -0.11 3.96 -18.03
C LEU A 36 -0.88 3.08 -19.01
N ASN A 37 -0.28 1.98 -19.49
CA ASN A 37 -0.91 1.03 -20.39
C ASN A 37 -2.15 0.36 -19.77
N VAL A 38 -2.11 0.07 -18.45
CA VAL A 38 -3.26 -0.45 -17.69
C VAL A 38 -4.44 0.53 -17.73
N LYS A 39 -4.17 1.82 -17.52
CA LYS A 39 -5.19 2.87 -17.58
C LYS A 39 -5.74 3.05 -19.00
N GLU A 40 -4.86 3.05 -20.01
CA GLU A 40 -5.26 3.14 -21.43
C GLU A 40 -6.14 1.96 -21.85
N ALA A 41 -5.89 0.76 -21.33
CA ALA A 41 -6.73 -0.42 -21.52
C ALA A 41 -8.11 -0.32 -20.82
N GLY A 42 -8.39 0.75 -20.10
CA GLY A 42 -9.64 0.96 -19.36
C GLY A 42 -9.78 0.06 -18.13
N LEU A 43 -8.66 -0.41 -17.57
CA LEU A 43 -8.62 -1.14 -16.30
C LEU A 43 -8.41 -0.16 -15.14
N LYS A 44 -8.90 -0.53 -13.97
CA LYS A 44 -8.63 0.20 -12.73
C LYS A 44 -7.24 -0.17 -12.24
N LEU A 45 -6.38 0.83 -12.05
CA LEU A 45 -5.02 0.64 -11.58
C LEU A 45 -5.01 0.49 -10.05
N VAL A 46 -4.28 -0.51 -9.57
CA VAL A 46 -3.84 -0.65 -8.18
C VAL A 46 -2.31 -0.51 -8.21
N CYS A 47 -1.78 0.54 -7.57
CA CYS A 47 -0.36 0.86 -7.63
C CYS A 47 0.13 1.40 -6.30
N GLY A 48 1.20 0.82 -5.81
CA GLY A 48 1.87 1.19 -4.56
C GLY A 48 3.34 0.87 -4.57
N GLY A 49 3.90 0.62 -3.39
CA GLY A 49 5.32 0.30 -3.25
C GLY A 49 5.66 -0.37 -1.94
N ILE A 50 6.96 -0.55 -1.73
CA ILE A 50 7.57 -1.16 -0.54
C ILE A 50 8.45 -0.11 0.13
N PHE A 51 8.30 0.05 1.43
CA PHE A 51 9.05 1.00 2.26
C PHE A 51 9.93 0.26 3.26
N GLY A 52 11.10 0.84 3.56
CA GLY A 52 12.04 0.28 4.52
C GLY A 52 13.13 -0.58 3.89
N MET A 53 13.38 -0.47 2.58
CA MET A 53 14.44 -1.19 1.87
C MET A 53 15.80 -0.48 1.87
N GLY A 54 15.88 0.75 2.45
CA GLY A 54 17.08 1.58 2.48
C GLY A 54 16.94 2.89 1.71
N GLU A 55 15.76 3.16 1.17
CA GLU A 55 15.39 4.41 0.52
C GLU A 55 15.42 5.60 1.49
N THR A 56 15.68 6.79 0.99
CA THR A 56 15.65 8.04 1.76
C THR A 56 14.22 8.57 1.94
N GLN A 57 14.06 9.62 2.75
CA GLN A 57 12.78 10.31 2.88
C GLN A 57 12.35 10.99 1.57
N GLU A 58 13.31 11.53 0.83
CA GLU A 58 13.09 12.12 -0.49
C GLU A 58 12.60 11.08 -1.49
N ASP A 59 13.16 9.86 -1.45
CA ASP A 59 12.70 8.74 -2.26
C ASP A 59 11.25 8.37 -1.95
N ARG A 60 10.88 8.32 -0.67
CA ARG A 60 9.50 8.03 -0.23
C ARG A 60 8.52 9.06 -0.76
N ILE A 61 8.85 10.34 -0.67
CA ILE A 61 8.04 11.44 -1.19
C ILE A 61 7.92 11.33 -2.72
N SER A 62 9.04 11.19 -3.43
CA SER A 62 9.09 11.05 -4.88
C SER A 62 8.26 9.87 -5.39
N MET A 63 8.31 8.72 -4.70
CA MET A 63 7.47 7.58 -5.03
C MET A 63 5.98 7.88 -4.85
N ILE A 64 5.59 8.53 -3.75
CA ILE A 64 4.18 8.90 -3.51
C ILE A 64 3.68 9.90 -4.57
N GLU A 65 4.51 10.87 -4.96
CA GLU A 65 4.20 11.81 -6.04
C GLU A 65 3.99 11.09 -7.38
N ALA A 66 4.87 10.15 -7.70
CA ALA A 66 4.74 9.34 -8.92
C ALA A 66 3.46 8.48 -8.90
N ILE A 67 3.14 7.86 -7.76
CA ILE A 67 1.88 7.12 -7.60
C ILE A 67 0.68 8.06 -7.77
N ASN A 68 0.70 9.25 -7.17
CA ASN A 68 -0.38 10.22 -7.31
C ASN A 68 -0.59 10.66 -8.77
N SER A 69 0.50 10.84 -9.54
CA SER A 69 0.43 11.21 -10.96
C SER A 69 -0.26 10.15 -11.82
N LEU A 70 -0.22 8.90 -11.40
CA LEU A 70 -0.92 7.78 -12.05
C LEU A 70 -2.41 7.70 -11.67
N ASP A 71 -2.88 8.46 -10.67
CA ASP A 71 -4.27 8.47 -10.18
C ASP A 71 -4.84 7.03 -10.03
N PRO A 72 -4.23 6.18 -9.19
CA PRO A 72 -4.66 4.81 -9.02
C PRO A 72 -5.95 4.74 -8.19
N MET A 73 -6.76 3.70 -8.44
CA MET A 73 -7.95 3.45 -7.62
C MET A 73 -7.58 3.06 -6.18
N ASN A 74 -6.57 2.21 -6.02
CA ASN A 74 -6.11 1.74 -4.71
C ASN A 74 -4.58 1.82 -4.63
N VAL A 75 -4.08 2.13 -3.44
CA VAL A 75 -2.65 2.27 -3.15
C VAL A 75 -2.26 1.30 -2.03
N PRO A 76 -1.65 0.15 -2.34
CA PRO A 76 -1.05 -0.73 -1.35
C PRO A 76 0.28 -0.16 -0.85
N LEU A 77 0.40 0.02 0.46
CA LEU A 77 1.62 0.33 1.16
C LEU A 77 2.13 -0.97 1.80
N ASN A 78 3.31 -1.40 1.39
CA ASN A 78 3.97 -2.58 1.95
C ASN A 78 5.18 -2.12 2.77
N PHE A 79 5.42 -2.79 3.88
CA PHE A 79 6.59 -2.55 4.72
C PHE A 79 7.53 -3.75 4.62
N PHE A 80 8.80 -3.45 4.33
CA PHE A 80 9.77 -4.49 4.05
C PHE A 80 9.92 -5.46 5.22
N HIS A 81 9.81 -6.75 4.92
CA HIS A 81 10.08 -7.83 5.84
C HIS A 81 11.44 -8.45 5.50
N PRO A 82 12.46 -8.31 6.36
CA PRO A 82 13.78 -8.92 6.12
C PRO A 82 13.68 -10.44 5.99
N ASN A 83 14.39 -10.98 5.02
CA ASN A 83 14.50 -12.42 4.80
C ASN A 83 15.96 -12.74 4.49
N GLU A 84 16.51 -13.80 5.10
CA GLU A 84 17.91 -14.22 4.95
C GLU A 84 18.32 -14.51 3.50
N ALA A 85 17.36 -14.84 2.64
CA ALA A 85 17.61 -15.06 1.20
C ALA A 85 17.76 -13.76 0.39
N LEU A 86 17.51 -12.58 1.01
CA LEU A 86 17.59 -11.29 0.34
C LEU A 86 18.86 -10.53 0.73
N PRO A 87 19.42 -9.71 -0.18
CA PRO A 87 20.58 -8.88 0.13
C PRO A 87 20.28 -7.76 1.13
N ILE A 88 19.00 -7.40 1.33
CA ILE A 88 18.56 -6.41 2.31
C ILE A 88 18.27 -7.13 3.62
N VAL A 89 19.11 -6.89 4.63
CA VAL A 89 19.11 -7.69 5.87
C VAL A 89 18.25 -7.09 6.99
N LYS A 90 17.82 -5.84 6.87
CA LYS A 90 17.00 -5.17 7.90
C LYS A 90 16.04 -4.15 7.28
N ASN A 91 14.93 -3.93 7.98
CA ASN A 91 14.05 -2.80 7.70
C ASN A 91 14.71 -1.49 8.17
N THR A 92 14.61 -0.44 7.36
CA THR A 92 15.24 0.88 7.61
C THR A 92 14.23 1.95 8.01
N ILE A 93 12.96 1.59 8.19
CA ILE A 93 11.90 2.51 8.64
C ILE A 93 11.43 2.13 10.05
N THR A 94 11.24 3.12 10.90
CA THR A 94 10.66 2.93 12.22
C THR A 94 9.13 2.84 12.14
N ARG A 95 8.49 2.34 13.20
CA ARG A 95 7.02 2.28 13.31
C ARG A 95 6.38 3.65 13.18
N GLU A 96 6.93 4.67 13.84
CA GLU A 96 6.37 6.03 13.79
C GLU A 96 6.50 6.63 12.39
N GLU A 97 7.65 6.48 11.75
CA GLU A 97 7.82 6.88 10.34
C GLU A 97 6.84 6.16 9.42
N ALA A 98 6.53 4.88 9.69
CA ALA A 98 5.55 4.12 8.91
C ALA A 98 4.12 4.68 9.11
N PHE A 99 3.76 5.08 10.33
CA PHE A 99 2.49 5.76 10.58
C PHE A 99 2.41 7.12 9.89
N ASP A 100 3.48 7.90 9.95
CA ASP A 100 3.56 9.20 9.28
C ASP A 100 3.49 9.05 7.75
N LEU A 101 4.09 8.00 7.21
CA LEU A 101 4.02 7.68 5.80
C LEU A 101 2.59 7.37 5.34
N ILE A 102 1.81 6.63 6.13
CA ILE A 102 0.39 6.36 5.83
C ILE A 102 -0.38 7.69 5.77
N THR A 103 -0.14 8.57 6.75
CA THR A 103 -0.76 9.90 6.80
C THR A 103 -0.36 10.75 5.60
N LEU A 104 0.92 10.73 5.22
CA LEU A 104 1.44 11.44 4.05
C LEU A 104 0.81 10.91 2.76
N ALA A 105 0.77 9.59 2.58
CA ALA A 105 0.15 8.96 1.41
C ALA A 105 -1.33 9.35 1.26
N ARG A 106 -2.09 9.38 2.36
CA ARG A 106 -3.48 9.83 2.33
C ARG A 106 -3.63 11.29 1.93
N LYS A 107 -2.74 12.16 2.41
CA LYS A 107 -2.74 13.60 2.08
C LYS A 107 -2.35 13.84 0.62
N MET A 108 -1.33 13.15 0.12
CA MET A 108 -0.79 13.36 -1.21
C MET A 108 -1.58 12.66 -2.32
N ILE A 109 -2.34 11.59 -1.98
CA ILE A 109 -3.17 10.84 -2.94
C ILE A 109 -4.64 10.89 -2.50
N PRO A 110 -5.27 12.07 -2.49
CA PRO A 110 -6.61 12.25 -1.93
C PRO A 110 -7.70 11.53 -2.72
N ASN A 111 -7.47 11.27 -4.01
CA ASN A 111 -8.43 10.59 -4.89
C ASN A 111 -8.44 9.07 -4.74
N ALA A 112 -7.41 8.47 -4.13
CA ALA A 112 -7.38 7.03 -3.96
C ALA A 112 -8.57 6.54 -3.12
N HIS A 113 -9.31 5.58 -3.65
CA HIS A 113 -10.42 4.96 -2.90
C HIS A 113 -9.89 4.24 -1.66
N LYS A 114 -8.75 3.55 -1.79
CA LYS A 114 -8.13 2.87 -0.67
C LYS A 114 -6.65 3.22 -0.56
N ILE A 115 -6.25 3.65 0.63
CA ILE A 115 -4.87 3.53 1.09
C ILE A 115 -4.86 2.27 1.94
N MET A 116 -4.15 1.26 1.48
CA MET A 116 -4.20 -0.08 2.03
C MET A 116 -2.84 -0.47 2.60
N VAL A 117 -2.79 -0.88 3.86
CA VAL A 117 -1.60 -1.55 4.40
C VAL A 117 -1.68 -3.03 4.01
N ALA A 118 -0.66 -3.50 3.28
CA ALA A 118 -0.61 -4.86 2.76
C ALA A 118 0.53 -5.64 3.41
N GLY A 119 1.63 -5.94 2.71
CA GLY A 119 2.72 -6.74 3.27
C GLY A 119 3.42 -6.06 4.46
N GLY A 120 3.83 -6.86 5.44
CA GLY A 120 4.61 -6.42 6.59
C GLY A 120 3.82 -5.77 7.72
N ARG A 121 2.49 -5.78 7.70
CA ARG A 121 1.63 -5.13 8.69
C ARG A 121 1.94 -5.55 10.12
N GLU A 122 1.87 -6.84 10.40
CA GLU A 122 2.05 -7.37 11.75
C GLU A 122 3.48 -7.14 12.27
N LEU A 123 4.47 -7.29 11.41
CA LEU A 123 5.87 -7.10 11.78
C LEU A 123 6.15 -5.61 12.09
N MET A 124 5.62 -4.71 11.27
CA MET A 124 5.87 -3.28 11.40
C MET A 124 5.14 -2.68 12.60
N PHE A 125 3.88 -3.03 12.79
CA PHE A 125 3.00 -2.35 13.74
C PHE A 125 2.70 -3.17 15.01
N GLY A 126 2.90 -4.48 15.01
CA GLY A 126 2.66 -5.33 16.17
C GLY A 126 1.24 -5.16 16.72
N ASP A 127 1.13 -4.91 18.02
CA ASP A 127 -0.17 -4.70 18.69
C ASP A 127 -0.86 -3.40 18.29
N GLU A 128 -0.13 -2.43 17.74
CA GLU A 128 -0.66 -1.14 17.28
C GLU A 128 -1.15 -1.19 15.80
N GLN A 129 -1.21 -2.37 15.18
CA GLN A 129 -1.49 -2.54 13.76
C GLN A 129 -2.84 -1.97 13.28
N TYR A 130 -3.80 -1.74 14.16
CA TYR A 130 -5.09 -1.15 13.82
C TYR A 130 -5.10 0.39 13.93
N GLU A 131 -4.04 1.01 14.51
CA GLU A 131 -3.88 2.47 14.51
C GLU A 131 -3.68 3.04 13.10
N ILE A 132 -3.34 2.20 12.12
CA ILE A 132 -3.25 2.58 10.70
C ILE A 132 -4.51 3.30 10.20
N PHE A 133 -5.69 2.94 10.72
CA PHE A 133 -6.96 3.58 10.34
C PHE A 133 -7.07 5.02 10.83
N LYS A 134 -6.52 5.32 12.00
CA LYS A 134 -6.44 6.70 12.52
C LYS A 134 -5.41 7.54 11.75
N ARG A 135 -4.51 6.89 11.02
CA ARG A 135 -3.47 7.53 10.19
C ARG A 135 -3.88 7.71 8.73
N GLY A 136 -5.10 7.31 8.35
CA GLY A 136 -5.65 7.54 7.01
C GLY A 136 -5.72 6.32 6.09
N ALA A 137 -5.23 5.16 6.52
CA ALA A 137 -5.57 3.91 5.84
C ALA A 137 -7.06 3.61 6.01
N ASN A 138 -7.65 2.94 5.04
CA ASN A 138 -9.05 2.49 5.09
C ASN A 138 -9.23 1.06 4.54
N ALA A 139 -8.13 0.34 4.37
CA ALA A 139 -8.10 -1.08 4.03
C ALA A 139 -6.79 -1.72 4.51
N PHE A 140 -6.79 -3.02 4.65
CA PHE A 140 -5.60 -3.85 4.84
C PHE A 140 -5.85 -5.27 4.33
N VAL A 141 -4.78 -6.04 4.17
CA VAL A 141 -4.85 -7.46 3.80
C VAL A 141 -5.03 -8.30 5.07
N ILE A 142 -5.92 -9.28 5.03
CA ILE A 142 -6.19 -10.22 6.11
C ILE A 142 -5.76 -11.64 5.74
N GLY A 143 -5.46 -12.46 6.74
CA GLY A 143 -4.99 -13.83 6.56
C GLY A 143 -3.50 -13.93 6.24
N ASP A 144 -3.09 -15.09 5.76
CA ASP A 144 -1.69 -15.35 5.45
C ASP A 144 -1.20 -14.57 4.22
N TYR A 145 0.05 -14.14 4.28
CA TYR A 145 0.80 -13.59 3.15
C TYR A 145 1.50 -14.72 2.38
N LEU A 146 2.03 -14.41 1.20
CA LEU A 146 2.73 -15.41 0.38
C LEU A 146 3.93 -16.06 1.09
N THR A 147 4.59 -15.34 1.96
CA THR A 147 5.86 -15.77 2.61
C THR A 147 5.80 -15.76 4.13
N THR A 148 4.75 -15.24 4.73
CA THR A 148 4.61 -15.12 6.18
C THR A 148 3.16 -15.36 6.61
N SER A 149 2.97 -15.94 7.80
CA SER A 149 1.66 -16.05 8.40
C SER A 149 1.18 -14.69 8.92
N GLY A 150 -0.11 -14.41 8.74
CA GLY A 150 -0.80 -13.27 9.31
C GLY A 150 -1.74 -13.68 10.45
N LYS A 151 -2.46 -12.71 11.01
CA LYS A 151 -3.58 -13.01 11.91
C LYS A 151 -4.71 -13.70 11.15
N THR A 152 -5.48 -14.51 11.86
CA THR A 152 -6.63 -15.14 11.20
C THR A 152 -7.65 -14.06 10.78
N PRO A 153 -8.38 -14.26 9.67
CA PRO A 153 -9.42 -13.31 9.27
C PRO A 153 -10.46 -13.05 10.36
N LYS A 154 -10.73 -14.06 11.20
CA LYS A 154 -11.64 -13.92 12.33
C LYS A 154 -11.10 -12.94 13.38
N ASP A 155 -9.83 -13.08 13.76
CA ASP A 155 -9.21 -12.21 14.76
C ASP A 155 -9.16 -10.76 14.29
N ASP A 156 -8.85 -10.53 13.00
CA ASP A 156 -8.85 -9.21 12.40
C ASP A 156 -10.26 -8.58 12.40
N VAL A 157 -11.29 -9.36 12.05
CA VAL A 157 -12.69 -8.89 12.05
C VAL A 157 -13.15 -8.53 13.46
N GLU A 158 -12.93 -9.42 14.44
CA GLU A 158 -13.29 -9.20 15.85
C GLU A 158 -12.58 -7.96 16.42
N ALA A 159 -11.29 -7.76 16.08
CA ALA A 159 -10.56 -6.58 16.49
C ALA A 159 -11.16 -5.30 15.89
N LEU A 160 -11.44 -5.26 14.59
CA LEU A 160 -12.06 -4.10 13.94
C LEU A 160 -13.41 -3.74 14.56
N GLU A 161 -14.26 -4.73 14.79
CA GLU A 161 -15.56 -4.53 15.43
C GLU A 161 -15.42 -4.00 16.86
N SER A 162 -14.41 -4.47 17.62
CA SER A 162 -14.14 -3.98 18.97
C SER A 162 -13.71 -2.49 19.00
N PHE A 163 -13.09 -2.00 17.93
CA PHE A 163 -12.75 -0.58 17.75
C PHE A 163 -13.91 0.25 17.16
N GLY A 164 -15.07 -0.37 16.90
CA GLY A 164 -16.24 0.28 16.33
C GLY A 164 -16.17 0.51 14.81
N TYR A 165 -15.22 -0.08 14.12
CA TYR A 165 -15.15 0.00 12.66
C TYR A 165 -16.20 -0.87 11.99
N LYS A 166 -16.76 -0.39 10.89
CA LYS A 166 -17.68 -1.14 10.03
C LYS A 166 -16.95 -1.68 8.82
N ILE A 167 -17.06 -2.98 8.59
CA ILE A 167 -16.46 -3.64 7.45
C ILE A 167 -17.33 -3.42 6.21
N ALA A 168 -16.76 -2.89 5.13
CA ALA A 168 -17.47 -2.70 3.88
C ALA A 168 -17.86 -4.05 3.27
N LYS A 169 -19.15 -4.20 2.95
CA LYS A 169 -19.69 -5.41 2.32
C LYS A 169 -19.39 -5.52 0.83
N ASN A 170 -18.98 -4.42 0.21
CA ASN A 170 -18.71 -4.35 -1.21
C ASN A 170 -17.38 -3.62 -1.46
N PHE A 171 -16.48 -4.28 -2.20
CA PHE A 171 -15.16 -3.72 -2.52
C PHE A 171 -15.23 -2.49 -3.45
N HIS A 172 -16.28 -2.36 -4.25
CA HIS A 172 -16.42 -1.34 -5.28
C HIS A 172 -17.22 -0.10 -4.86
N VAL A 173 -17.91 -0.16 -3.74
CA VAL A 173 -18.71 0.95 -3.22
C VAL A 173 -17.95 1.62 -2.09
N MET A 174 -17.60 2.89 -2.28
CA MET A 174 -17.18 3.72 -1.16
C MET A 174 -18.40 3.92 -0.26
N PRO A 175 -18.29 3.76 1.06
CA PRO A 175 -19.31 4.30 1.96
C PRO A 175 -19.46 5.80 1.67
N ASP A 176 -20.68 6.31 1.67
CA ASP A 176 -20.99 7.75 1.48
C ASP A 176 -20.34 8.68 2.54
N GLU A 177 -19.59 8.11 3.45
CA GLU A 177 -18.98 8.72 4.64
C GLU A 177 -17.60 9.39 4.40
N LYS A 178 -17.21 9.68 3.14
CA LYS A 178 -16.02 10.54 2.91
C LYS A 178 -16.14 11.94 3.53
N LYS A 179 -17.34 12.30 3.99
CA LYS A 179 -17.61 13.63 4.58
C LYS A 179 -17.29 13.72 6.08
N GLU A 180 -17.18 12.63 6.80
CA GLU A 180 -17.00 12.67 8.27
C GLU A 180 -15.55 12.48 8.75
N LEU A 181 -14.65 11.98 7.88
CA LEU A 181 -13.24 11.77 8.24
C LEU A 181 -12.32 12.96 7.91
N LEU A 182 -12.86 14.05 7.38
CA LEU A 182 -12.10 15.26 7.00
C LEU A 182 -12.49 16.51 7.82
N ASN A 183 -13.25 16.35 8.92
CA ASN A 183 -13.56 17.42 9.88
C ASN A 183 -12.86 17.19 11.20
#